data_0f2ee9974e1819184ea42a7b81e44535
#
_entry.id   0f2ee9974e1819184ea42a7b81e44535
#
_cell.length_a   1.000
_cell.length_b   1.000
_cell.length_c   1.000
_cell.angle_alpha   90.00
_cell.angle_beta   90.00
_cell.angle_gamma   90.00
#
_symmetry.space_group_name_H-M   'P 1'
#
loop_
_entity.id
_entity.type
_entity.pdbx_description
1 polymer ?
#
loop_
_entity_poly.entity_id
_entity_poly.type
_entity_poly.pdbx_seq_one_letter_code
_entity_poly.pdbx_strand_id
1 'polypeptide(L)'
;MNIGKMNGRFTGRLAALVLALSGPALFAQSNFVRGEELLMRNKPGDALVFLENAVAEDPANMKAFLYLGIVYQQLSRLDEAIAVYRKILPRAGAETARVAYNLGNAYYGKGNAVFAEQYYTQAVEADGTFASAWLNRANTRVKTGSLRESLSDYEMYLSLEPRSPKRPEIERLAAFIREEFAAAERRRLLEEEAARAEAERRQRLLDEVSASLQSAADDARGLSAGSEDVMGYEGEFELE
;
A
#
# COMPACT_ATOMS: atom_id res chain seq x y z
N MET A 1 -103.26 37.30 -7.31
CA MET A 1 -102.33 38.40 -7.29
C MET A 1 -100.96 37.77 -7.53
N ASN A 2 -100.60 37.80 -8.69
CA ASN A 2 -99.67 38.66 -9.41
C ASN A 2 -98.17 38.42 -9.16
N ILE A 3 -97.59 37.98 -10.18
CA ILE A 3 -96.41 38.42 -10.90
C ILE A 3 -95.13 37.82 -10.23
N GLY A 4 -94.17 37.27 -10.90
CA GLY A 4 -93.60 37.63 -12.17
C GLY A 4 -92.56 36.63 -12.65
N LYS A 5 -92.55 36.52 -13.89
CA LYS A 5 -91.52 35.91 -14.73
C LYS A 5 -90.20 36.60 -14.49
N MET A 6 -89.13 35.84 -14.43
CA MET A 6 -87.86 36.34 -15.06
C MET A 6 -86.98 35.23 -15.55
N ASN A 7 -86.70 35.33 -16.82
CA ASN A 7 -85.76 34.58 -17.61
C ASN A 7 -84.29 34.79 -17.14
N GLY A 8 -83.52 33.76 -17.07
CA GLY A 8 -82.06 33.83 -16.93
C GLY A 8 -81.39 32.75 -17.75
N ARG A 9 -81.20 33.04 -19.01
CA ARG A 9 -80.26 32.35 -19.88
C ARG A 9 -78.84 32.54 -19.32
N PHE A 10 -78.15 31.55 -19.01
CA PHE A 10 -76.72 31.53 -18.97
C PHE A 10 -76.22 30.19 -19.46
N THR A 11 -76.06 30.06 -20.71
CA THR A 11 -74.77 29.99 -21.44
C THR A 11 -73.77 29.05 -20.81
N GLY A 12 -73.88 27.81 -21.24
CA GLY A 12 -72.74 26.91 -21.22
C GLY A 12 -71.60 27.50 -22.02
N ARG A 13 -70.49 27.78 -21.37
CA ARG A 13 -69.18 27.93 -21.99
C ARG A 13 -68.10 27.76 -20.97
N LEU A 14 -67.08 27.01 -21.41
CA LEU A 14 -65.78 26.84 -20.73
C LEU A 14 -65.63 25.83 -19.59
N ALA A 15 -65.85 24.60 -19.95
CA ALA A 15 -65.19 23.48 -19.29
C ALA A 15 -64.59 22.52 -20.33
N ALA A 16 -63.99 23.10 -21.33
CA ALA A 16 -63.27 22.31 -22.34
C ALA A 16 -62.06 23.12 -22.71
N LEU A 17 -60.95 22.98 -21.98
CA LEU A 17 -59.57 23.14 -22.48
C LEU A 17 -58.57 23.14 -21.33
N VAL A 18 -58.37 22.03 -20.63
CA VAL A 18 -57.10 21.69 -20.00
C VAL A 18 -56.91 20.19 -20.10
N LEU A 19 -57.09 19.65 -21.26
CA LEU A 19 -56.78 18.24 -21.58
C LEU A 19 -55.92 18.17 -22.83
N ALA A 20 -54.88 18.94 -22.84
CA ALA A 20 -53.93 18.79 -23.90
C ALA A 20 -52.62 19.43 -23.39
N LEU A 21 -51.79 18.62 -22.82
CA LEU A 21 -50.31 18.73 -22.78
C LEU A 21 -49.69 17.82 -21.73
N SER A 22 -50.35 16.72 -21.38
CA SER A 22 -49.65 15.56 -20.82
C SER A 22 -49.33 14.61 -21.98
N GLY A 23 -48.60 15.09 -22.96
CA GLY A 23 -47.78 14.24 -23.79
C GLY A 23 -46.91 13.43 -22.80
N PRO A 24 -46.51 12.18 -23.13
CA PRO A 24 -45.58 11.47 -22.26
C PRO A 24 -44.37 12.39 -22.12
N ALA A 25 -44.22 12.98 -20.96
CA ALA A 25 -42.93 13.51 -20.59
C ALA A 25 -42.04 12.28 -20.68
N LEU A 26 -41.33 12.12 -21.79
CA LEU A 26 -40.15 11.29 -21.87
C LEU A 26 -39.33 11.75 -20.68
N PHE A 27 -39.36 10.96 -19.59
CA PHE A 27 -38.49 11.18 -18.46
C PHE A 27 -37.07 11.08 -19.04
N ALA A 28 -36.50 12.21 -19.39
CA ALA A 28 -35.11 12.26 -19.83
C ALA A 28 -34.33 11.63 -18.69
N GLN A 29 -33.76 10.48 -18.95
CA GLN A 29 -32.96 9.74 -17.98
C GLN A 29 -31.85 10.69 -17.52
N SER A 30 -31.66 10.87 -16.21
CA SER A 30 -30.64 11.79 -15.71
C SER A 30 -29.26 11.42 -16.27
N ASN A 31 -28.42 12.41 -16.47
CA ASN A 31 -27.04 12.22 -16.95
C ASN A 31 -26.30 11.17 -16.11
N PHE A 32 -26.49 11.18 -14.78
CA PHE A 32 -25.89 10.16 -13.91
C PHE A 32 -26.36 8.74 -14.28
N VAL A 33 -27.66 8.50 -14.39
CA VAL A 33 -28.20 7.17 -14.68
C VAL A 33 -27.75 6.70 -16.06
N ARG A 34 -27.72 7.59 -17.05
CA ARG A 34 -27.25 7.25 -18.40
C ARG A 34 -25.76 6.92 -18.42
N GLY A 35 -24.94 7.69 -17.72
CA GLY A 35 -23.51 7.45 -17.58
C GLY A 35 -23.20 6.14 -16.86
N GLU A 36 -23.92 5.85 -15.75
CA GLU A 36 -23.84 4.58 -15.03
C GLU A 36 -24.17 3.38 -15.93
N GLU A 37 -25.29 3.45 -16.66
CA GLU A 37 -25.70 2.40 -17.58
C GLU A 37 -24.65 2.11 -18.67
N LEU A 38 -24.08 3.13 -19.26
CA LEU A 38 -23.03 3.00 -20.28
C LEU A 38 -21.74 2.42 -19.70
N LEU A 39 -21.37 2.83 -18.50
CA LEU A 39 -20.22 2.25 -17.78
C LEU A 39 -20.42 0.77 -17.50
N MET A 40 -21.60 0.37 -16.99
CA MET A 40 -21.95 -1.04 -16.74
C MET A 40 -21.96 -1.89 -18.02
N ARG A 41 -22.22 -1.27 -19.16
CA ARG A 41 -22.11 -1.89 -20.49
C ARG A 41 -20.68 -1.88 -21.06
N ASN A 42 -19.67 -1.51 -20.27
CA ASN A 42 -18.28 -1.38 -20.68
C ASN A 42 -18.08 -0.44 -21.87
N LYS A 43 -18.77 0.72 -21.85
CA LYS A 43 -18.67 1.79 -22.84
C LYS A 43 -18.15 3.09 -22.19
N PRO A 44 -16.91 3.10 -21.69
CA PRO A 44 -16.40 4.25 -20.92
C PRO A 44 -16.30 5.53 -21.77
N GLY A 45 -16.01 5.42 -23.07
CA GLY A 45 -15.96 6.59 -23.96
C GLY A 45 -17.33 7.27 -24.11
N ASP A 46 -18.41 6.46 -24.21
CA ASP A 46 -19.76 6.98 -24.29
C ASP A 46 -20.26 7.51 -22.94
N ALA A 47 -19.84 6.87 -21.82
CA ALA A 47 -20.23 7.25 -20.46
C ALA A 47 -19.65 8.60 -20.04
N LEU A 48 -18.48 8.97 -20.56
CA LEU A 48 -17.69 10.13 -20.13
C LEU A 48 -18.51 11.40 -20.10
N VAL A 49 -19.09 11.80 -21.23
CA VAL A 49 -19.83 13.07 -21.35
C VAL A 49 -21.04 13.13 -20.40
N PHE A 50 -21.70 11.99 -20.18
CA PHE A 50 -22.83 11.94 -19.27
C PHE A 50 -22.41 12.08 -17.80
N LEU A 51 -21.28 11.46 -17.41
CA LEU A 51 -20.76 11.59 -16.05
C LEU A 51 -20.14 12.97 -15.79
N GLU A 52 -19.48 13.58 -16.77
CA GLU A 52 -19.02 14.97 -16.68
C GLU A 52 -20.19 15.93 -16.46
N ASN A 53 -21.29 15.76 -17.21
CA ASN A 53 -22.50 16.54 -17.01
C ASN A 53 -23.14 16.27 -15.63
N ALA A 54 -23.20 14.99 -15.21
CA ALA A 54 -23.79 14.62 -13.92
C ALA A 54 -23.06 15.28 -12.71
N VAL A 55 -21.74 15.37 -12.75
CA VAL A 55 -20.97 16.02 -11.66
C VAL A 55 -21.05 17.55 -11.73
N ALA A 56 -21.36 18.11 -12.90
CA ALA A 56 -21.62 19.54 -13.07
C ALA A 56 -23.02 19.92 -12.56
N GLU A 57 -24.02 19.07 -12.84
CA GLU A 57 -25.41 19.27 -12.40
C GLU A 57 -25.58 19.08 -10.89
N ASP A 58 -24.93 18.05 -10.33
CA ASP A 58 -24.99 17.74 -8.90
C ASP A 58 -23.58 17.54 -8.31
N PRO A 59 -22.93 18.61 -7.86
CA PRO A 59 -21.62 18.52 -7.21
C PRO A 59 -21.61 17.77 -5.87
N ALA A 60 -22.76 17.43 -5.32
CA ALA A 60 -22.88 16.62 -4.09
C ALA A 60 -22.92 15.10 -4.38
N ASN A 61 -23.16 14.71 -5.62
CA ASN A 61 -23.26 13.30 -6.01
C ASN A 61 -21.89 12.60 -6.02
N MET A 62 -21.48 12.05 -4.86
CA MET A 62 -20.22 11.34 -4.71
C MET A 62 -20.10 10.14 -5.67
N LYS A 63 -21.23 9.46 -5.95
CA LYS A 63 -21.26 8.32 -6.86
C LYS A 63 -20.95 8.71 -8.31
N ALA A 64 -21.44 9.87 -8.76
CA ALA A 64 -21.13 10.38 -10.09
C ALA A 64 -19.64 10.68 -10.23
N PHE A 65 -19.03 11.30 -9.23
CA PHE A 65 -17.58 11.54 -9.23
C PHE A 65 -16.78 10.22 -9.20
N LEU A 66 -17.21 9.24 -8.37
CA LEU A 66 -16.54 7.94 -8.30
C LEU A 66 -16.55 7.26 -9.67
N TYR A 67 -17.70 7.25 -10.34
CA TYR A 67 -17.84 6.64 -11.67
C TYR A 67 -17.08 7.41 -12.75
N LEU A 68 -17.06 8.74 -12.68
CA LEU A 68 -16.25 9.56 -13.58
C LEU A 68 -14.75 9.21 -13.44
N GLY A 69 -14.25 9.07 -12.23
CA GLY A 69 -12.88 8.62 -11.98
C GLY A 69 -12.60 7.22 -12.53
N ILE A 70 -13.54 6.28 -12.39
CA ILE A 70 -13.43 4.93 -12.98
C ILE A 70 -13.39 5.02 -14.51
N VAL A 71 -14.23 5.84 -15.12
CA VAL A 71 -14.23 6.06 -16.58
C VAL A 71 -12.87 6.61 -17.04
N TYR A 72 -12.32 7.60 -16.35
CA TYR A 72 -10.99 8.11 -16.67
C TYR A 72 -9.90 7.03 -16.55
N GLN A 73 -9.96 6.17 -15.53
CA GLN A 73 -9.02 5.04 -15.41
C GLN A 73 -9.15 4.06 -16.58
N GLN A 74 -10.37 3.68 -16.97
CA GLN A 74 -10.60 2.77 -18.10
C GLN A 74 -10.13 3.36 -19.44
N LEU A 75 -10.16 4.68 -19.57
CA LEU A 75 -9.64 5.41 -20.73
C LEU A 75 -8.13 5.73 -20.63
N SER A 76 -7.44 5.16 -19.61
CA SER A 76 -6.01 5.42 -19.31
C SER A 76 -5.69 6.90 -19.03
N ARG A 77 -6.70 7.72 -18.73
CA ARG A 77 -6.58 9.14 -18.33
C ARG A 77 -6.34 9.22 -16.81
N LEU A 78 -5.17 8.70 -16.38
CA LEU A 78 -4.89 8.50 -14.95
C LEU A 78 -4.74 9.80 -14.17
N ASP A 79 -4.28 10.88 -14.79
CA ASP A 79 -4.14 12.17 -14.11
C ASP A 79 -5.49 12.80 -13.78
N GLU A 80 -6.45 12.70 -14.71
CA GLU A 80 -7.81 13.17 -14.48
C GLU A 80 -8.53 12.30 -13.44
N ALA A 81 -8.33 10.98 -13.46
CA ALA A 81 -8.85 10.10 -12.42
C ALA A 81 -8.34 10.49 -11.04
N ILE A 82 -7.03 10.72 -10.91
CA ILE A 82 -6.38 11.16 -9.66
C ILE A 82 -6.97 12.50 -9.20
N ALA A 83 -7.10 13.48 -10.11
CA ALA A 83 -7.66 14.78 -9.78
C ALA A 83 -9.09 14.68 -9.24
N VAL A 84 -9.93 13.88 -9.88
CA VAL A 84 -11.32 13.62 -9.46
C VAL A 84 -11.37 12.97 -8.08
N TYR A 85 -10.62 11.86 -7.86
CA TYR A 85 -10.63 11.16 -6.58
C TYR A 85 -10.07 12.00 -5.44
N ARG A 86 -8.98 12.75 -5.67
CA ARG A 86 -8.42 13.65 -4.65
C ARG A 86 -9.38 14.76 -4.26
N LYS A 87 -10.16 15.28 -5.21
CA LYS A 87 -11.18 16.30 -4.95
C LYS A 87 -12.28 15.80 -4.02
N ILE A 88 -12.70 14.53 -4.15
CA ILE A 88 -13.82 13.99 -3.38
C ILE A 88 -13.41 13.28 -2.10
N LEU A 89 -12.18 12.76 -2.01
CA LEU A 89 -11.72 11.95 -0.87
C LEU A 89 -11.96 12.60 0.50
N PRO A 90 -11.70 13.92 0.73
CA PRO A 90 -11.91 14.54 2.03
C PRO A 90 -13.37 14.58 2.50
N ARG A 91 -14.32 14.37 1.58
CA ARG A 91 -15.77 14.43 1.85
C ARG A 91 -16.50 13.13 1.45
N ALA A 92 -15.74 12.07 1.19
CA ALA A 92 -16.30 10.81 0.66
C ALA A 92 -17.19 10.05 1.66
N GLY A 93 -17.07 10.30 2.97
CA GLY A 93 -17.92 9.67 3.98
C GLY A 93 -17.87 8.13 3.88
N ALA A 94 -19.01 7.48 3.66
CA ALA A 94 -19.11 6.03 3.51
C ALA A 94 -18.37 5.48 2.27
N GLU A 95 -18.09 6.32 1.27
CA GLU A 95 -17.35 5.91 0.07
C GLU A 95 -15.82 6.06 0.22
N THR A 96 -15.31 6.48 1.38
CA THR A 96 -13.88 6.73 1.60
C THR A 96 -13.02 5.55 1.18
N ALA A 97 -13.35 4.34 1.61
CA ALA A 97 -12.60 3.13 1.27
C ALA A 97 -12.51 2.92 -0.25
N ARG A 98 -13.63 3.08 -0.94
CA ARG A 98 -13.73 2.87 -2.38
C ARG A 98 -12.99 3.96 -3.17
N VAL A 99 -13.12 5.22 -2.75
CA VAL A 99 -12.41 6.34 -3.37
C VAL A 99 -10.91 6.21 -3.18
N ALA A 100 -10.44 5.90 -1.96
CA ALA A 100 -9.04 5.68 -1.65
C ALA A 100 -8.47 4.49 -2.45
N TYR A 101 -9.19 3.36 -2.50
CA TYR A 101 -8.81 2.19 -3.28
C TYR A 101 -8.61 2.54 -4.78
N ASN A 102 -9.56 3.25 -5.38
CA ASN A 102 -9.45 3.63 -6.79
C ASN A 102 -8.34 4.66 -7.04
N LEU A 103 -8.10 5.56 -6.08
CA LEU A 103 -6.96 6.47 -6.14
C LEU A 103 -5.63 5.71 -6.05
N GLY A 104 -5.55 4.69 -5.19
CA GLY A 104 -4.44 3.75 -5.14
C GLY A 104 -4.21 3.05 -6.48
N ASN A 105 -5.28 2.55 -7.11
CA ASN A 105 -5.22 1.93 -8.44
C ASN A 105 -4.68 2.90 -9.52
N ALA A 106 -5.13 4.15 -9.51
CA ALA A 106 -4.67 5.16 -10.45
C ALA A 106 -3.17 5.47 -10.27
N TYR A 107 -2.69 5.61 -9.04
CA TYR A 107 -1.26 5.79 -8.76
C TYR A 107 -0.44 4.55 -9.11
N TYR A 108 -0.95 3.35 -8.82
CA TYR A 108 -0.30 2.09 -9.21
C TYR A 108 -0.14 1.99 -10.73
N GLY A 109 -1.20 2.34 -11.48
CA GLY A 109 -1.19 2.40 -12.94
C GLY A 109 -0.17 3.40 -13.49
N LYS A 110 0.10 4.51 -12.79
CA LYS A 110 1.17 5.47 -13.10
C LYS A 110 2.57 4.98 -12.70
N GLY A 111 2.69 3.80 -12.09
CA GLY A 111 3.97 3.29 -11.58
C GLY A 111 4.41 3.90 -10.25
N ASN A 112 3.58 4.73 -9.61
CA ASN A 112 3.90 5.35 -8.32
C ASN A 112 3.43 4.45 -7.17
N ALA A 113 4.26 3.45 -6.84
CA ALA A 113 3.96 2.46 -5.83
C ALA A 113 3.84 3.06 -4.41
N VAL A 114 4.59 4.12 -4.10
CA VAL A 114 4.56 4.77 -2.79
C VAL A 114 3.20 5.38 -2.50
N PHE A 115 2.67 6.19 -3.43
CA PHE A 115 1.33 6.75 -3.27
C PHE A 115 0.25 5.67 -3.38
N ALA A 116 0.44 4.64 -4.21
CA ALA A 116 -0.50 3.53 -4.29
C ALA A 116 -0.65 2.83 -2.93
N GLU A 117 0.46 2.48 -2.26
CA GLU A 117 0.45 1.88 -0.93
C GLU A 117 -0.24 2.78 0.11
N GLN A 118 0.06 4.09 0.09
CA GLN A 118 -0.55 5.06 0.99
C GLN A 118 -2.09 5.06 0.86
N TYR A 119 -2.60 5.10 -0.36
CA TYR A 119 -4.05 5.14 -0.58
C TYR A 119 -4.73 3.79 -0.36
N TYR A 120 -4.07 2.67 -0.63
CA TYR A 120 -4.58 1.36 -0.22
C TYR A 120 -4.61 1.22 1.30
N THR A 121 -3.64 1.79 2.01
CA THR A 121 -3.65 1.85 3.48
C THR A 121 -4.86 2.63 3.97
N GLN A 122 -5.11 3.82 3.42
CA GLN A 122 -6.31 4.58 3.76
C GLN A 122 -7.62 3.82 3.44
N ALA A 123 -7.63 3.01 2.37
CA ALA A 123 -8.78 2.19 2.03
C ALA A 123 -9.06 1.10 3.07
N VAL A 124 -8.03 0.35 3.52
CA VAL A 124 -8.19 -0.70 4.54
C VAL A 124 -8.44 -0.14 5.92
N GLU A 125 -7.98 1.06 6.24
CA GLU A 125 -8.30 1.78 7.48
C GLU A 125 -9.75 2.25 7.51
N ALA A 126 -10.28 2.67 6.35
CA ALA A 126 -11.68 3.08 6.24
C ALA A 126 -12.66 1.89 6.22
N ASP A 127 -12.25 0.76 5.66
CA ASP A 127 -13.00 -0.50 5.64
C ASP A 127 -12.04 -1.69 5.68
N GLY A 128 -11.84 -2.26 6.86
CA GLY A 128 -11.01 -3.45 7.08
C GLY A 128 -11.51 -4.72 6.39
N THR A 129 -12.76 -4.74 5.90
CA THR A 129 -13.35 -5.87 5.18
C THR A 129 -13.18 -5.76 3.65
N PHE A 130 -12.60 -4.67 3.17
CA PHE A 130 -12.41 -4.45 1.74
C PHE A 130 -11.24 -5.28 1.18
N ALA A 131 -11.49 -6.56 0.94
CA ALA A 131 -10.49 -7.57 0.56
C ALA A 131 -9.58 -7.13 -0.61
N SER A 132 -10.16 -6.49 -1.65
CA SER A 132 -9.37 -6.04 -2.81
C SER A 132 -8.31 -5.00 -2.45
N ALA A 133 -8.54 -4.18 -1.43
CA ALA A 133 -7.56 -3.18 -0.98
C ALA A 133 -6.36 -3.86 -0.29
N TRP A 134 -6.61 -4.88 0.53
CA TRP A 134 -5.57 -5.71 1.12
C TRP A 134 -4.71 -6.39 0.06
N LEU A 135 -5.34 -7.03 -0.93
CA LEU A 135 -4.62 -7.69 -2.03
C LEU A 135 -3.75 -6.72 -2.82
N ASN A 136 -4.28 -5.57 -3.19
CA ASN A 136 -3.55 -4.60 -4.00
C ASN A 136 -2.42 -3.93 -3.19
N ARG A 137 -2.60 -3.72 -1.88
CA ARG A 137 -1.54 -3.26 -0.99
C ARG A 137 -0.43 -4.31 -0.88
N ALA A 138 -0.78 -5.58 -0.69
CA ALA A 138 0.18 -6.68 -0.66
C ALA A 138 1.03 -6.73 -1.95
N ASN A 139 0.38 -6.70 -3.12
CA ASN A 139 1.07 -6.67 -4.41
C ASN A 139 2.00 -5.46 -4.56
N THR A 140 1.56 -4.30 -4.07
CA THR A 140 2.36 -3.08 -4.08
C THR A 140 3.58 -3.21 -3.17
N ARG A 141 3.42 -3.78 -1.98
CA ARG A 141 4.48 -4.05 -1.01
C ARG A 141 5.51 -5.05 -1.53
N VAL A 142 5.08 -6.09 -2.25
CA VAL A 142 6.02 -6.98 -2.97
C VAL A 142 6.86 -6.17 -3.97
N LYS A 143 6.24 -5.29 -4.74
CA LYS A 143 6.93 -4.46 -5.73
C LYS A 143 7.90 -3.46 -5.10
N THR A 144 7.63 -2.97 -3.89
CA THR A 144 8.49 -2.03 -3.14
C THR A 144 9.52 -2.73 -2.25
N GLY A 145 9.48 -4.06 -2.14
CA GLY A 145 10.38 -4.84 -1.29
C GLY A 145 9.94 -4.96 0.18
N SER A 146 8.78 -4.42 0.55
CA SER A 146 8.19 -4.55 1.90
C SER A 146 7.55 -5.92 2.08
N LEU A 147 8.39 -6.97 1.97
CA LEU A 147 7.93 -8.35 1.85
C LEU A 147 7.26 -8.88 3.12
N ARG A 148 7.73 -8.47 4.31
CA ARG A 148 7.14 -8.92 5.59
C ARG A 148 5.71 -8.41 5.75
N GLU A 149 5.51 -7.14 5.45
CA GLU A 149 4.22 -6.48 5.50
C GLU A 149 3.27 -7.01 4.42
N SER A 150 3.80 -7.43 3.26
CA SER A 150 3.00 -8.04 2.20
C SER A 150 2.42 -9.39 2.61
N LEU A 151 3.16 -10.20 3.38
CA LEU A 151 2.65 -11.48 3.91
C LEU A 151 1.42 -11.29 4.79
N SER A 152 1.47 -10.33 5.70
CA SER A 152 0.34 -10.01 6.58
C SER A 152 -0.90 -9.57 5.79
N ASP A 153 -0.71 -8.76 4.74
CA ASP A 153 -1.81 -8.32 3.88
C ASP A 153 -2.41 -9.49 3.07
N TYR A 154 -1.59 -10.40 2.55
CA TYR A 154 -2.08 -11.60 1.87
C TYR A 154 -2.85 -12.53 2.82
N GLU A 155 -2.39 -12.70 4.05
CA GLU A 155 -3.10 -13.48 5.06
C GLU A 155 -4.48 -12.87 5.36
N MET A 156 -4.54 -11.54 5.50
CA MET A 156 -5.81 -10.84 5.70
C MET A 156 -6.73 -11.01 4.48
N TYR A 157 -6.23 -10.82 3.27
CA TYR A 157 -7.01 -11.05 2.05
C TYR A 157 -7.58 -12.48 2.01
N LEU A 158 -6.75 -13.50 2.27
CA LEU A 158 -7.18 -14.90 2.25
C LEU A 158 -8.15 -15.27 3.38
N SER A 159 -8.13 -14.52 4.49
CA SER A 159 -9.11 -14.66 5.57
C SER A 159 -10.47 -14.09 5.18
N LEU A 160 -10.48 -12.96 4.46
CA LEU A 160 -11.70 -12.32 3.95
C LEU A 160 -12.29 -13.06 2.74
N GLU A 161 -11.43 -13.63 1.88
CA GLU A 161 -11.81 -14.34 0.66
C GLU A 161 -11.29 -15.78 0.66
N PRO A 162 -11.81 -16.67 1.54
CA PRO A 162 -11.29 -18.03 1.71
C PRO A 162 -11.42 -18.91 0.47
N ARG A 163 -12.33 -18.57 -0.44
CA ARG A 163 -12.57 -19.30 -1.71
C ARG A 163 -11.99 -18.57 -2.92
N SER A 164 -11.11 -17.61 -2.72
CA SER A 164 -10.51 -16.86 -3.83
C SER A 164 -9.79 -17.80 -4.82
N PRO A 165 -10.01 -17.64 -6.13
CA PRO A 165 -9.28 -18.37 -7.15
C PRO A 165 -7.77 -18.02 -7.14
N LYS A 166 -7.38 -16.89 -6.54
CA LYS A 166 -5.98 -16.46 -6.40
C LYS A 166 -5.26 -17.14 -5.23
N ARG A 167 -5.97 -17.87 -4.35
CA ARG A 167 -5.39 -18.53 -3.18
C ARG A 167 -4.13 -19.36 -3.51
N PRO A 168 -4.13 -20.26 -4.51
CA PRO A 168 -2.94 -21.09 -4.77
C PRO A 168 -1.72 -20.29 -5.22
N GLU A 169 -1.94 -19.17 -5.92
CA GLU A 169 -0.88 -18.27 -6.34
C GLU A 169 -0.29 -17.50 -5.16
N ILE A 170 -1.16 -16.95 -4.31
CA ILE A 170 -0.78 -16.20 -3.12
C ILE A 170 -0.03 -17.10 -2.13
N GLU A 171 -0.51 -18.33 -1.89
CA GLU A 171 0.14 -19.28 -0.98
C GLU A 171 1.54 -19.67 -1.48
N ARG A 172 1.73 -19.87 -2.78
CA ARG A 172 3.06 -20.11 -3.37
C ARG A 172 4.00 -18.91 -3.19
N LEU A 173 3.52 -17.70 -3.46
CA LEU A 173 4.30 -16.48 -3.27
C LEU A 173 4.66 -16.28 -1.79
N ALA A 174 3.71 -16.47 -0.89
CA ALA A 174 3.94 -16.38 0.54
C ALA A 174 4.95 -17.42 1.04
N ALA A 175 4.88 -18.66 0.53
CA ALA A 175 5.85 -19.70 0.85
C ALA A 175 7.26 -19.32 0.36
N PHE A 176 7.38 -18.80 -0.85
CA PHE A 176 8.65 -18.32 -1.39
C PHE A 176 9.25 -17.19 -0.54
N ILE A 177 8.45 -16.20 -0.18
CA ILE A 177 8.91 -15.08 0.67
C ILE A 177 9.38 -15.59 2.04
N ARG A 178 8.64 -16.52 2.66
CA ARG A 178 9.02 -17.11 3.95
C ARG A 178 10.33 -17.89 3.86
N GLU A 179 10.55 -18.64 2.77
CA GLU A 179 11.80 -19.37 2.54
C GLU A 179 12.99 -18.42 2.35
N GLU A 180 12.82 -17.30 1.63
CA GLU A 180 13.86 -16.27 1.49
C GLU A 180 14.24 -15.67 2.85
N PHE A 181 13.26 -15.38 3.73
CA PHE A 181 13.55 -14.92 5.09
C PHE A 181 14.29 -15.97 5.91
N ALA A 182 13.87 -17.24 5.83
CA ALA A 182 14.53 -18.32 6.54
C ALA A 182 15.97 -18.54 6.02
N ALA A 183 16.19 -18.44 4.73
CA ALA A 183 17.53 -18.53 4.13
C ALA A 183 18.43 -17.36 4.55
N ALA A 184 17.90 -16.15 4.59
CA ALA A 184 18.64 -14.96 5.06
C ALA A 184 19.03 -15.09 6.54
N GLU A 185 18.12 -15.57 7.38
CA GLU A 185 18.38 -15.81 8.79
C GLU A 185 19.45 -16.89 9.01
N ARG A 186 19.37 -18.02 8.27
CA ARG A 186 20.41 -19.06 8.31
C ARG A 186 21.77 -18.50 7.92
N ARG A 187 21.87 -17.67 6.88
CA ARG A 187 23.14 -17.04 6.49
C ARG A 187 23.68 -16.15 7.60
N ARG A 188 22.85 -15.32 8.20
CA ARG A 188 23.24 -14.45 9.31
C ARG A 188 23.81 -15.24 10.48
N LEU A 189 23.13 -16.30 10.89
CA LEU A 189 23.61 -17.16 12.00
C LEU A 189 24.97 -17.81 11.70
N LEU A 190 25.17 -18.32 10.47
CA LEU A 190 26.45 -18.89 10.04
C LEU A 190 27.58 -17.84 10.02
N GLU A 191 27.29 -16.61 9.57
CA GLU A 191 28.26 -15.50 9.61
C GLU A 191 28.63 -15.12 11.06
N GLU A 192 27.64 -15.06 11.96
CA GLU A 192 27.85 -14.79 13.37
C GLU A 192 28.69 -15.89 14.05
N GLU A 193 28.42 -17.15 13.76
CA GLU A 193 29.22 -18.29 14.26
C GLU A 193 30.66 -18.24 13.74
N ALA A 194 30.85 -17.98 12.45
CA ALA A 194 32.18 -17.85 11.86
C ALA A 194 32.97 -16.69 12.48
N ALA A 195 32.33 -15.55 12.68
CA ALA A 195 32.95 -14.37 13.31
C ALA A 195 33.34 -14.66 14.78
N ARG A 196 32.51 -15.39 15.53
CA ARG A 196 32.85 -15.81 16.91
C ARG A 196 34.04 -16.75 16.91
N ALA A 197 34.05 -17.77 16.04
CA ALA A 197 35.16 -18.73 15.96
C ALA A 197 36.48 -18.04 15.57
N GLU A 198 36.44 -17.06 14.67
CA GLU A 198 37.61 -16.25 14.31
C GLU A 198 38.10 -15.39 15.49
N ALA A 199 37.19 -14.72 16.20
CA ALA A 199 37.52 -13.93 17.39
C ALA A 199 38.14 -14.79 18.48
N GLU A 200 37.62 -15.98 18.76
CA GLU A 200 38.19 -16.93 19.72
C GLU A 200 39.59 -17.40 19.28
N ARG A 201 39.77 -17.73 18.00
CA ARG A 201 41.11 -18.10 17.47
C ARG A 201 42.11 -16.96 17.62
N ARG A 202 41.71 -15.75 17.30
CA ARG A 202 42.55 -14.56 17.45
C ARG A 202 42.93 -14.34 18.93
N GLN A 203 41.96 -14.49 19.83
CA GLN A 203 42.24 -14.33 21.27
C GLN A 203 43.26 -15.38 21.78
N ARG A 204 43.06 -16.67 21.42
CA ARG A 204 44.03 -17.73 21.76
C ARG A 204 45.42 -17.44 21.24
N LEU A 205 45.56 -16.93 20.01
CA LEU A 205 46.86 -16.56 19.46
C LEU A 205 47.50 -15.40 20.22
N LEU A 206 46.75 -14.39 20.63
CA LEU A 206 47.23 -13.28 21.43
C LEU A 206 47.67 -13.74 22.82
N ASP A 207 46.93 -14.65 23.45
CA ASP A 207 47.27 -15.23 24.76
C ASP A 207 48.55 -16.05 24.66
N GLU A 208 48.74 -16.85 23.60
CA GLU A 208 49.94 -17.63 23.33
C GLU A 208 51.16 -16.75 23.11
N VAL A 209 51.03 -15.73 22.28
CA VAL A 209 52.10 -14.75 22.05
C VAL A 209 52.47 -14.00 23.33
N SER A 210 51.50 -13.58 24.12
CA SER A 210 51.70 -12.92 25.42
C SER A 210 52.46 -13.81 26.39
N ALA A 211 52.04 -15.11 26.51
CA ALA A 211 52.73 -16.07 27.37
C ALA A 211 54.18 -16.33 26.92
N SER A 212 54.41 -16.45 25.62
CA SER A 212 55.77 -16.58 25.03
C SER A 212 56.66 -15.40 25.33
N LEU A 213 56.12 -14.16 25.17
CA LEU A 213 56.88 -12.93 25.49
C LEU A 213 57.20 -12.83 26.98
N GLN A 214 56.29 -13.24 27.85
CA GLN A 214 56.48 -13.24 29.30
C GLN A 214 57.58 -14.27 29.72
N SER A 215 57.54 -15.46 29.13
CA SER A 215 58.61 -16.47 29.35
C SER A 215 59.97 -15.95 28.92
N ALA A 216 60.08 -15.35 27.72
CA ALA A 216 61.35 -14.77 27.24
C ALA A 216 61.85 -13.61 28.11
N ALA A 217 60.97 -12.77 28.66
CA ALA A 217 61.33 -11.71 29.59
C ALA A 217 61.83 -12.29 30.95
N ASP A 218 61.26 -13.36 31.45
CA ASP A 218 61.68 -14.00 32.68
C ASP A 218 63.04 -14.70 32.50
N ASP A 219 63.27 -15.37 31.35
CA ASP A 219 64.58 -15.95 30.99
C ASP A 219 65.65 -14.87 30.87
N ALA A 220 65.37 -13.71 30.27
CA ALA A 220 66.32 -12.61 30.19
C ALA A 220 66.68 -12.01 31.56
N ARG A 221 65.74 -11.95 32.49
CA ARG A 221 66.01 -11.53 33.89
C ARG A 221 66.89 -12.55 34.62
N GLY A 222 66.64 -13.87 34.40
CA GLY A 222 67.50 -14.90 34.96
C GLY A 222 68.95 -14.82 34.49
N LEU A 223 69.16 -14.50 33.21
CA LEU A 223 70.54 -14.30 32.67
C LEU A 223 71.18 -13.05 33.23
N SER A 224 70.46 -11.96 33.45
CA SER A 224 71.03 -10.75 34.08
C SER A 224 71.44 -10.95 35.55
N ALA A 225 70.68 -11.72 36.32
CA ALA A 225 70.97 -12.06 37.71
C ALA A 225 72.18 -13.00 37.84
N GLY A 226 72.44 -13.83 36.81
CA GLY A 226 73.66 -14.69 36.79
C GLY A 226 74.91 -13.96 36.37
N SER A 227 74.84 -12.78 35.76
CA SER A 227 75.99 -11.98 35.36
C SER A 227 76.60 -11.13 36.51
N GLU A 228 75.88 -10.95 37.62
CA GLU A 228 76.41 -10.26 38.81
C GLU A 228 77.36 -11.15 39.60
N ASP A 229 77.33 -12.47 39.47
CA ASP A 229 78.27 -13.41 40.13
C ASP A 229 79.62 -13.52 39.39
N VAL A 230 79.80 -12.92 38.22
CA VAL A 230 81.08 -13.00 37.44
C VAL A 230 82.03 -11.80 37.69
N MET A 231 81.62 -10.83 38.47
CA MET A 231 82.50 -9.65 38.81
C MET A 231 83.41 -9.87 40.00
N GLY A 232 83.85 -11.06 40.29
CA GLY A 232 84.69 -11.41 41.41
C GLY A 232 86.03 -12.04 41.09
N TYR A 233 86.52 -11.98 39.83
CA TYR A 233 87.82 -12.53 39.48
C TYR A 233 88.83 -11.41 39.12
N GLU A 234 89.35 -10.64 40.17
CA GLU A 234 90.53 -9.91 40.05
C GLU A 234 91.72 -10.83 40.28
N GLY A 235 92.18 -11.47 39.22
CA GLY A 235 93.47 -12.17 39.20
C GLY A 235 94.56 -11.24 38.80
N GLU A 236 95.43 -10.92 39.76
CA GLU A 236 96.70 -10.27 39.48
C GLU A 236 97.52 -11.16 38.53
N PHE A 237 97.77 -10.68 37.31
CA PHE A 237 98.78 -11.25 36.43
C PHE A 237 100.06 -10.41 36.60
N GLU A 238 101.00 -10.94 37.35
CA GLU A 238 102.42 -10.46 37.29
C GLU A 238 103.02 -10.93 35.96
N LEU A 239 103.51 -10.00 35.18
CA LEU A 239 104.28 -10.27 33.97
C LEU A 239 105.77 -10.23 34.40
N GLU A 240 106.48 -11.36 34.27
CA GLU A 240 107.94 -11.41 34.13
C GLU A 240 108.36 -11.21 32.68
#